data_51bf3d64c5e17eec1467caa9810acf34
#
_entry.id   51bf3d64c5e17eec1467caa9810acf34
#
_cell.length_a   1.000
_cell.length_b   1.000
_cell.length_c   1.000
_cell.angle_alpha   90.00
_cell.angle_beta   90.00
_cell.angle_gamma   90.00
#
_symmetry.space_group_name_H-M   'P 1'
#
loop_
_entity.id
_entity.type
_entity.pdbx_description
1 polymer ?
#
loop_
_entity_poly.entity_id
_entity_poly.type
_entity_poly.pdbx_seq_one_letter_code
_entity_poly.pdbx_strand_id
1 'polypeptide(L)'
;MKSGIIKKTTSYIMGIPMNEADIDTPELVYNRIKASDEFELKEISFDDKNICPMVTVGYKDMEFIVDLKIEPVSAISPDFMFCHPVPDECVKQIKQANNGLTVSITFNDDILASHHFQLKLLNCIIPELAAVVDFNVRRIFSPLWLKQVAASAVAPGPAYIYSINIAADRENSSEGAGRAWVFTQGLNRCGFMELEVINAEEKNIDFYATSISIAANKAISEKTFPGEMEPFDVASLEEGKKLTISWRFWKGEMDVFPDGVLGVGSRRPKAQNMFNGILFIASNDGSEKKLVRANEVKPFSLEKAVIEYSPEESERIATLAKETLPNFVKGFAVPNAKGIVKIRMAAPEGSEKDIEYVWAEVDSIVGETVYCTAVHDALFSEEIKANEKFQVNVSEIADWLLNIRGSRVAPDNAFLVKLN
;
A
#
# COMPACT_ATOMS: atom_id res chain seq x y z
N MET A 1 20.37 -11.14 -13.35
CA MET A 1 19.03 -11.00 -13.98
C MET A 1 19.02 -9.64 -14.66
N LYS A 2 18.74 -9.55 -15.96
CA LYS A 2 18.72 -8.23 -16.65
C LYS A 2 17.39 -7.48 -16.47
N SER A 3 16.32 -8.11 -16.02
CA SER A 3 15.01 -7.53 -15.80
C SER A 3 14.69 -7.54 -14.30
N GLY A 4 14.14 -6.45 -13.77
CA GLY A 4 13.60 -6.39 -12.41
C GLY A 4 12.30 -7.15 -12.23
N ILE A 5 11.76 -7.71 -13.31
CA ILE A 5 10.53 -8.50 -13.30
C ILE A 5 10.88 -9.97 -13.06
N ILE A 6 10.23 -10.57 -12.08
CA ILE A 6 10.38 -11.97 -11.68
C ILE A 6 9.06 -12.72 -11.89
N LYS A 7 9.10 -14.07 -11.76
CA LYS A 7 7.87 -14.84 -11.70
C LYS A 7 7.07 -14.43 -10.47
N LYS A 8 5.81 -14.04 -10.65
CA LYS A 8 4.89 -13.68 -9.58
C LYS A 8 4.71 -14.84 -8.61
N THR A 9 4.75 -14.54 -7.33
CA THR A 9 4.35 -15.47 -6.28
C THR A 9 2.85 -15.39 -6.05
N THR A 10 2.27 -16.42 -5.43
CA THR A 10 0.86 -16.43 -5.07
C THR A 10 0.56 -15.39 -4.00
N SER A 11 -0.53 -14.65 -4.16
CA SER A 11 -1.13 -13.81 -3.14
C SER A 11 -2.01 -14.66 -2.24
N TYR A 12 -1.81 -14.58 -0.93
CA TYR A 12 -2.37 -15.46 0.07
C TYR A 12 -3.07 -14.65 1.15
N ILE A 13 -4.41 -14.59 1.12
CA ILE A 13 -5.23 -13.81 2.07
C ILE A 13 -6.27 -14.72 2.71
N MET A 14 -6.39 -14.69 4.04
CA MET A 14 -7.38 -15.42 4.83
C MET A 14 -8.42 -14.47 5.40
N GLY A 15 -9.69 -14.83 5.28
CA GLY A 15 -10.78 -14.24 6.06
C GLY A 15 -11.09 -15.09 7.29
N ILE A 16 -11.10 -14.46 8.45
CA ILE A 16 -11.58 -15.08 9.69
C ILE A 16 -13.05 -14.69 9.85
N PRO A 17 -14.00 -15.65 9.80
CA PRO A 17 -15.42 -15.35 9.93
C PRO A 17 -15.79 -15.03 11.38
N MET A 18 -16.87 -14.24 11.59
CA MET A 18 -17.50 -14.08 12.89
C MET A 18 -18.20 -15.37 13.33
N ASN A 19 -18.65 -16.17 12.36
CA ASN A 19 -19.25 -17.48 12.59
C ASN A 19 -18.65 -18.51 11.63
N GLU A 20 -17.98 -19.55 12.14
CA GLU A 20 -17.35 -20.59 11.32
C GLU A 20 -18.35 -21.38 10.46
N ALA A 21 -19.62 -21.46 10.84
CA ALA A 21 -20.65 -22.06 10.01
C ALA A 21 -20.82 -21.38 8.64
N ASP A 22 -20.34 -20.15 8.49
CA ASP A 22 -20.37 -19.42 7.20
C ASP A 22 -19.42 -19.99 6.15
N ILE A 23 -18.46 -20.81 6.57
CA ILE A 23 -17.45 -21.42 5.69
C ILE A 23 -17.42 -22.95 5.74
N ASP A 24 -18.38 -23.58 6.44
CA ASP A 24 -18.38 -25.03 6.72
C ASP A 24 -18.45 -25.90 5.46
N THR A 25 -19.08 -25.40 4.40
CA THR A 25 -19.24 -26.16 3.17
C THR A 25 -18.84 -25.34 1.94
N PRO A 26 -18.21 -25.98 0.95
CA PRO A 26 -17.87 -25.35 -0.33
C PRO A 26 -19.10 -24.77 -1.05
N GLU A 27 -20.24 -25.43 -0.97
CA GLU A 27 -21.49 -25.03 -1.61
C GLU A 27 -21.96 -23.64 -1.13
N LEU A 28 -21.79 -23.32 0.14
CA LEU A 28 -22.12 -22.00 0.69
C LEU A 28 -21.29 -20.91 0.01
N VAL A 29 -19.99 -21.15 -0.14
CA VAL A 29 -19.06 -20.22 -0.81
C VAL A 29 -19.43 -20.03 -2.28
N TYR A 30 -19.67 -21.13 -3.03
CA TYR A 30 -20.05 -21.03 -4.45
C TYR A 30 -21.39 -20.36 -4.67
N ASN A 31 -22.37 -20.63 -3.82
CA ASN A 31 -23.68 -20.02 -3.94
C ASN A 31 -23.62 -18.52 -3.72
N ARG A 32 -22.73 -18.03 -2.84
CA ARG A 32 -22.50 -16.59 -2.66
C ARG A 32 -21.83 -15.94 -3.86
N ILE A 33 -20.85 -16.62 -4.49
CA ILE A 33 -20.25 -16.14 -5.74
C ILE A 33 -21.31 -16.05 -6.84
N LYS A 34 -22.11 -17.11 -7.02
CA LYS A 34 -23.19 -17.16 -8.01
C LYS A 34 -24.29 -16.14 -7.80
N ALA A 35 -24.56 -15.76 -6.55
CA ALA A 35 -25.58 -14.79 -6.22
C ALA A 35 -25.08 -13.32 -6.31
N SER A 36 -23.80 -13.14 -6.56
CA SER A 36 -23.20 -11.81 -6.73
C SER A 36 -23.39 -11.30 -8.15
N ASP A 37 -23.80 -10.04 -8.27
CA ASP A 37 -23.84 -9.33 -9.57
C ASP A 37 -22.45 -8.88 -10.04
N GLU A 38 -21.44 -8.96 -9.17
CA GLU A 38 -20.07 -8.49 -9.43
C GLU A 38 -19.15 -9.58 -9.97
N PHE A 39 -19.47 -10.86 -9.71
CA PHE A 39 -18.64 -12.01 -10.06
C PHE A 39 -19.38 -13.02 -10.93
N GLU A 40 -18.66 -13.60 -11.87
CA GLU A 40 -19.14 -14.71 -12.69
C GLU A 40 -18.39 -15.99 -12.31
N LEU A 41 -19.06 -16.97 -11.72
CA LEU A 41 -18.49 -18.28 -11.47
C LEU A 41 -18.51 -19.10 -12.78
N LYS A 42 -17.35 -19.27 -13.42
CA LYS A 42 -17.22 -19.92 -14.73
C LYS A 42 -17.00 -21.42 -14.61
N GLU A 43 -16.10 -21.84 -13.73
CA GLU A 43 -15.71 -23.23 -13.60
C GLU A 43 -15.40 -23.59 -12.15
N ILE A 44 -15.68 -24.85 -11.79
CA ILE A 44 -15.28 -25.44 -10.52
C ILE A 44 -14.49 -26.70 -10.84
N SER A 45 -13.20 -26.72 -10.50
CA SER A 45 -12.35 -27.90 -10.67
C SER A 45 -12.00 -28.51 -9.32
N PHE A 46 -12.16 -29.81 -9.19
CA PHE A 46 -11.86 -30.55 -7.98
C PHE A 46 -10.47 -31.18 -8.09
N ASP A 47 -9.59 -30.86 -7.14
CA ASP A 47 -8.37 -31.63 -6.94
C ASP A 47 -8.68 -32.70 -5.87
N ASP A 48 -8.38 -33.98 -6.16
CA ASP A 48 -8.65 -35.13 -5.28
C ASP A 48 -8.04 -35.00 -3.85
N LYS A 49 -7.19 -34.00 -3.65
CA LYS A 49 -6.49 -33.75 -2.38
C LYS A 49 -7.04 -32.58 -1.55
N ASN A 50 -7.91 -31.75 -2.12
CA ASN A 50 -8.41 -30.54 -1.45
C ASN A 50 -9.91 -30.63 -1.18
N ILE A 51 -10.30 -30.30 0.05
CA ILE A 51 -11.72 -30.23 0.48
C ILE A 51 -12.44 -29.08 -0.24
N CYS A 52 -11.71 -28.02 -0.61
CA CYS A 52 -12.23 -26.91 -1.38
C CYS A 52 -11.55 -26.90 -2.77
N PRO A 53 -12.32 -26.81 -3.85
CA PRO A 53 -11.77 -26.84 -5.20
C PRO A 53 -11.18 -25.50 -5.63
N MET A 54 -10.41 -25.53 -6.70
CA MET A 54 -10.08 -24.34 -7.46
C MET A 54 -11.32 -23.90 -8.26
N VAL A 55 -11.57 -22.60 -8.29
CA VAL A 55 -12.65 -22.00 -9.05
C VAL A 55 -12.10 -20.97 -10.03
N THR A 56 -12.71 -20.89 -11.21
CA THR A 56 -12.45 -19.82 -12.17
C THR A 56 -13.54 -18.76 -12.01
N VAL A 57 -13.13 -17.54 -11.69
CA VAL A 57 -14.03 -16.41 -11.42
C VAL A 57 -13.75 -15.28 -12.40
N GLY A 58 -14.78 -14.86 -13.14
CA GLY A 58 -14.78 -13.63 -13.93
C GLY A 58 -15.04 -12.41 -13.04
N TYR A 59 -14.32 -11.34 -13.28
CA TYR A 59 -14.48 -10.04 -12.61
C TYR A 59 -14.13 -8.91 -13.57
N LYS A 60 -15.09 -8.08 -13.94
CA LYS A 60 -14.93 -7.09 -15.02
C LYS A 60 -14.43 -7.80 -16.28
N ASP A 61 -13.36 -7.31 -16.90
CA ASP A 61 -12.75 -7.90 -18.11
C ASP A 61 -11.66 -8.93 -17.80
N MET A 62 -11.53 -9.33 -16.54
CA MET A 62 -10.47 -10.24 -16.07
C MET A 62 -11.03 -11.60 -15.64
N GLU A 63 -10.16 -12.58 -15.66
CA GLU A 63 -10.45 -13.93 -15.17
C GLU A 63 -9.36 -14.37 -14.20
N PHE A 64 -9.77 -14.97 -13.08
CA PHE A 64 -8.87 -15.42 -12.03
C PHE A 64 -9.12 -16.91 -11.72
N ILE A 65 -8.04 -17.66 -11.62
CA ILE A 65 -8.03 -18.98 -11.00
C ILE A 65 -7.81 -18.74 -9.50
N VAL A 66 -8.78 -19.13 -8.71
CA VAL A 66 -8.82 -18.94 -7.26
C VAL A 66 -8.72 -20.29 -6.56
N ASP A 67 -7.71 -20.45 -5.72
CA ASP A 67 -7.61 -21.59 -4.80
C ASP A 67 -8.23 -21.20 -3.46
N LEU A 68 -9.28 -21.92 -3.06
CA LEU A 68 -10.00 -21.74 -1.82
C LEU A 68 -9.65 -22.83 -0.83
N LYS A 69 -9.23 -22.49 0.39
CA LYS A 69 -8.87 -23.45 1.43
C LYS A 69 -9.36 -23.03 2.81
N ILE A 70 -9.92 -23.97 3.53
CA ILE A 70 -10.16 -23.81 4.97
C ILE A 70 -8.87 -24.18 5.69
N GLU A 71 -8.31 -23.24 6.41
CA GLU A 71 -7.03 -23.42 7.11
C GLU A 71 -7.14 -22.98 8.58
N PRO A 72 -6.37 -23.61 9.49
CA PRO A 72 -6.42 -23.28 10.90
C PRO A 72 -5.87 -21.86 11.16
N VAL A 73 -6.58 -21.08 11.97
CA VAL A 73 -6.18 -19.74 12.41
C VAL A 73 -4.87 -19.80 13.22
N SER A 74 -4.53 -20.93 13.83
CA SER A 74 -3.24 -21.16 14.50
C SER A 74 -2.02 -21.06 13.57
N ALA A 75 -2.23 -21.04 12.25
CA ALA A 75 -1.17 -20.74 11.28
C ALA A 75 -0.72 -19.27 11.31
N ILE A 76 -1.50 -18.36 11.93
CA ILE A 76 -1.13 -16.95 12.09
C ILE A 76 -0.08 -16.84 13.19
N SER A 77 1.13 -16.47 12.81
CA SER A 77 2.23 -16.28 13.75
C SER A 77 2.03 -15.02 14.62
N PRO A 78 2.55 -14.99 15.86
CA PRO A 78 2.45 -13.82 16.75
C PRO A 78 3.13 -12.54 16.23
N ASP A 79 3.95 -12.62 15.19
CA ASP A 79 4.60 -11.48 14.56
C ASP A 79 3.73 -10.75 13.51
N PHE A 80 2.49 -11.22 13.30
CA PHE A 80 1.54 -10.50 12.46
C PHE A 80 1.04 -9.23 13.16
N MET A 81 1.05 -8.12 12.43
CA MET A 81 0.72 -6.81 12.96
C MET A 81 -0.66 -6.34 12.52
N PHE A 82 -1.42 -5.78 13.44
CA PHE A 82 -2.65 -5.08 13.10
C PHE A 82 -2.32 -3.75 12.39
N CYS A 83 -2.84 -3.58 11.18
CA CYS A 83 -2.68 -2.33 10.41
C CYS A 83 -3.65 -1.23 10.84
N HIS A 84 -4.77 -1.64 11.42
CA HIS A 84 -5.85 -0.73 11.80
C HIS A 84 -6.41 -1.15 13.16
N PRO A 85 -7.07 -0.24 13.89
CA PRO A 85 -7.91 -0.62 15.02
C PRO A 85 -8.97 -1.63 14.59
N VAL A 86 -9.10 -2.69 15.35
CA VAL A 86 -10.08 -3.77 15.15
C VAL A 86 -11.06 -3.74 16.33
N PRO A 87 -12.39 -3.85 16.11
CA PRO A 87 -13.37 -3.90 17.19
C PRO A 87 -13.08 -5.02 18.20
N ASP A 88 -13.34 -4.77 19.48
CA ASP A 88 -13.03 -5.73 20.56
C ASP A 88 -13.70 -7.10 20.40
N GLU A 89 -14.91 -7.13 19.86
CA GLU A 89 -15.61 -8.36 19.52
C GLU A 89 -14.87 -9.17 18.44
N CYS A 90 -14.34 -8.48 17.44
CA CYS A 90 -13.54 -9.11 16.38
C CYS A 90 -12.22 -9.66 16.94
N VAL A 91 -11.54 -8.91 17.82
CA VAL A 91 -10.32 -9.40 18.50
C VAL A 91 -10.59 -10.64 19.34
N LYS A 92 -11.74 -10.71 20.01
CA LYS A 92 -12.16 -11.91 20.74
C LYS A 92 -12.37 -13.09 19.80
N GLN A 93 -13.07 -12.85 18.68
CA GLN A 93 -13.34 -13.88 17.69
C GLN A 93 -12.05 -14.42 17.05
N ILE A 94 -11.09 -13.55 16.69
CA ILE A 94 -9.78 -13.97 16.15
C ILE A 94 -9.07 -14.95 17.09
N LYS A 95 -9.18 -14.73 18.42
CA LYS A 95 -8.57 -15.61 19.44
C LYS A 95 -9.30 -16.93 19.64
N GLN A 96 -10.57 -17.01 19.27
CA GLN A 96 -11.45 -18.17 19.48
C GLN A 96 -11.66 -19.00 18.23
N ALA A 97 -11.48 -18.40 17.06
CA ALA A 97 -11.67 -19.07 15.78
C ALA A 97 -10.64 -20.21 15.60
N ASN A 98 -11.14 -21.37 15.15
CA ASN A 98 -10.31 -22.51 14.81
C ASN A 98 -9.86 -22.41 13.35
N ASN A 99 -10.74 -21.98 12.44
CA ASN A 99 -10.52 -21.97 11.01
C ASN A 99 -10.84 -20.61 10.38
N GLY A 100 -10.15 -20.34 9.28
CA GLY A 100 -10.44 -19.25 8.35
C GLY A 100 -10.50 -19.77 6.91
N LEU A 101 -11.06 -18.99 6.00
CA LEU A 101 -11.08 -19.30 4.58
C LEU A 101 -10.00 -18.50 3.86
N THR A 102 -9.06 -19.20 3.29
CA THR A 102 -7.97 -18.62 2.49
C THR A 102 -8.39 -18.52 1.03
N VAL A 103 -8.16 -17.35 0.45
CA VAL A 103 -8.32 -17.03 -0.97
C VAL A 103 -6.94 -16.80 -1.56
N SER A 104 -6.50 -17.66 -2.47
CA SER A 104 -5.18 -17.57 -3.09
C SER A 104 -5.31 -17.35 -4.59
N ILE A 105 -4.59 -16.35 -5.11
CA ILE A 105 -4.55 -16.03 -6.55
C ILE A 105 -3.12 -15.67 -6.98
N THR A 106 -2.86 -15.79 -8.28
CA THR A 106 -1.70 -15.12 -8.88
C THR A 106 -2.19 -13.82 -9.53
N PHE A 107 -1.56 -12.70 -9.20
CA PHE A 107 -1.93 -11.42 -9.79
C PHE A 107 -1.70 -11.43 -11.31
N ASN A 108 -2.64 -10.88 -12.07
CA ASN A 108 -2.46 -10.60 -13.49
C ASN A 108 -1.63 -9.31 -13.69
N ASP A 109 -1.62 -8.75 -14.89
CA ASP A 109 -0.80 -7.55 -15.18
C ASP A 109 -1.33 -6.29 -14.50
N ASP A 110 -2.64 -6.24 -14.17
CA ASP A 110 -3.19 -5.21 -13.33
C ASP A 110 -3.11 -5.62 -11.85
N ILE A 111 -2.01 -5.20 -11.20
CA ILE A 111 -1.66 -5.53 -9.82
C ILE A 111 -2.74 -5.04 -8.84
N LEU A 112 -3.12 -3.77 -8.97
CA LEU A 112 -4.10 -3.15 -8.07
C LEU A 112 -5.48 -3.77 -8.24
N ALA A 113 -5.91 -3.99 -9.48
CA ALA A 113 -7.19 -4.64 -9.77
C ALA A 113 -7.22 -6.10 -9.29
N SER A 114 -6.11 -6.83 -9.40
CA SER A 114 -5.99 -8.21 -8.88
C SER A 114 -6.13 -8.27 -7.36
N HIS A 115 -5.47 -7.36 -6.65
CA HIS A 115 -5.59 -7.26 -5.19
C HIS A 115 -7.00 -6.86 -4.78
N HIS A 116 -7.61 -5.91 -5.46
CA HIS A 116 -8.98 -5.47 -5.21
C HIS A 116 -9.98 -6.61 -5.43
N PHE A 117 -9.85 -7.34 -6.54
CA PHE A 117 -10.64 -8.55 -6.81
C PHE A 117 -10.57 -9.53 -5.64
N GLN A 118 -9.36 -9.84 -5.16
CA GLN A 118 -9.16 -10.81 -4.07
C GLN A 118 -9.86 -10.36 -2.78
N LEU A 119 -9.78 -9.06 -2.43
CA LEU A 119 -10.45 -8.49 -1.26
C LEU A 119 -11.97 -8.47 -1.41
N LYS A 120 -12.48 -8.06 -2.57
CA LYS A 120 -13.93 -8.06 -2.86
C LYS A 120 -14.51 -9.47 -2.83
N LEU A 121 -13.80 -10.44 -3.43
CA LEU A 121 -14.22 -11.83 -3.40
C LEU A 121 -14.31 -12.34 -1.96
N LEU A 122 -13.30 -12.06 -1.14
CA LEU A 122 -13.31 -12.45 0.26
C LEU A 122 -14.51 -11.86 1.03
N ASN A 123 -14.82 -10.57 0.80
CA ASN A 123 -15.98 -9.92 1.38
C ASN A 123 -17.32 -10.50 0.87
N CYS A 124 -17.36 -10.97 -0.38
CA CYS A 124 -18.54 -11.61 -0.95
C CYS A 124 -18.81 -12.99 -0.34
N ILE A 125 -17.76 -13.80 -0.18
CA ILE A 125 -17.90 -15.21 0.25
C ILE A 125 -18.02 -15.39 1.76
N ILE A 126 -17.61 -14.42 2.56
CA ILE A 126 -17.77 -14.44 4.02
C ILE A 126 -18.62 -13.23 4.44
N PRO A 127 -19.91 -13.43 4.83
CA PRO A 127 -20.85 -12.33 5.08
C PRO A 127 -20.40 -11.39 6.21
N GLU A 128 -19.87 -11.98 7.29
CA GLU A 128 -19.35 -11.23 8.43
C GLU A 128 -17.96 -11.72 8.84
N LEU A 129 -16.98 -10.82 8.70
CA LEU A 129 -15.59 -11.07 9.01
C LEU A 129 -15.19 -10.48 10.37
N ALA A 130 -14.38 -11.22 11.12
CA ALA A 130 -13.65 -10.71 12.27
C ALA A 130 -12.33 -10.03 11.85
N ALA A 131 -11.66 -10.57 10.83
CA ALA A 131 -10.41 -10.02 10.31
C ALA A 131 -10.12 -10.50 8.90
N VAL A 132 -9.22 -9.78 8.24
CA VAL A 132 -8.51 -10.20 7.03
C VAL A 132 -7.03 -10.33 7.34
N VAL A 133 -6.44 -11.48 7.05
CA VAL A 133 -5.03 -11.79 7.30
C VAL A 133 -4.31 -11.94 5.98
N ASP A 134 -3.35 -11.08 5.71
CA ASP A 134 -2.49 -11.16 4.52
C ASP A 134 -1.13 -11.78 4.90
N PHE A 135 -0.92 -13.02 4.46
CA PHE A 135 0.29 -13.79 4.76
C PHE A 135 1.53 -13.30 4.02
N ASN A 136 1.36 -12.66 2.86
CA ASN A 136 2.49 -12.14 2.09
C ASN A 136 3.17 -10.96 2.79
N VAL A 137 2.40 -10.18 3.57
CA VAL A 137 2.88 -8.97 4.26
C VAL A 137 2.85 -9.06 5.78
N ARG A 138 2.37 -10.19 6.34
CA ARG A 138 2.19 -10.44 7.77
C ARG A 138 1.35 -9.36 8.46
N ARG A 139 0.22 -9.01 7.85
CA ARG A 139 -0.67 -7.97 8.34
C ARG A 139 -2.07 -8.50 8.59
N ILE A 140 -2.71 -7.92 9.61
CA ILE A 140 -4.11 -8.15 9.95
C ILE A 140 -4.86 -6.85 9.72
N PHE A 141 -5.88 -6.90 8.86
CA PHE A 141 -6.71 -5.77 8.53
C PHE A 141 -8.07 -5.84 9.21
N SER A 142 -8.61 -4.66 9.54
CA SER A 142 -9.93 -4.53 10.10
C SER A 142 -11.03 -4.96 9.11
N PRO A 143 -12.09 -5.66 9.55
CA PRO A 143 -13.22 -5.94 8.70
C PRO A 143 -13.93 -4.66 8.21
N LEU A 144 -13.84 -3.57 8.97
CA LEU A 144 -14.36 -2.26 8.55
C LEU A 144 -13.60 -1.68 7.36
N TRP A 145 -12.27 -1.88 7.33
CA TRP A 145 -11.46 -1.53 6.18
C TRP A 145 -11.85 -2.36 4.95
N LEU A 146 -12.00 -3.67 5.11
CA LEU A 146 -12.42 -4.53 4.00
C LEU A 146 -13.78 -4.11 3.43
N LYS A 147 -14.75 -3.80 4.29
CA LYS A 147 -16.08 -3.32 3.84
C LYS A 147 -15.96 -2.02 3.04
N GLN A 148 -15.08 -1.09 3.45
CA GLN A 148 -14.83 0.13 2.68
C GLN A 148 -14.21 -0.20 1.32
N VAL A 149 -13.16 -1.04 1.28
CA VAL A 149 -12.48 -1.43 0.05
C VAL A 149 -13.42 -2.18 -0.89
N ALA A 150 -14.22 -3.11 -0.36
CA ALA A 150 -15.17 -3.86 -1.17
C ALA A 150 -16.29 -3.01 -1.77
N ALA A 151 -16.72 -1.95 -1.08
CA ALA A 151 -17.71 -1.00 -1.58
C ALA A 151 -17.16 -0.01 -2.61
N SER A 152 -15.83 0.17 -2.67
CA SER A 152 -15.20 1.11 -3.59
C SER A 152 -15.18 0.59 -5.02
N ALA A 153 -15.33 1.49 -6.00
CA ALA A 153 -15.14 1.18 -7.43
C ALA A 153 -13.67 0.99 -7.80
N VAL A 154 -12.76 1.57 -7.00
CA VAL A 154 -11.32 1.56 -7.23
C VAL A 154 -10.56 0.77 -6.16
N ALA A 155 -9.39 0.25 -6.52
CA ALA A 155 -8.54 -0.50 -5.63
C ALA A 155 -8.00 0.35 -4.47
N PRO A 156 -7.66 -0.27 -3.30
CA PRO A 156 -6.90 0.42 -2.26
C PRO A 156 -5.49 0.79 -2.77
N GLY A 157 -4.82 1.71 -2.07
CA GLY A 157 -3.49 2.18 -2.46
C GLY A 157 -2.42 1.09 -2.48
N PRO A 158 -1.33 1.29 -3.23
CA PRO A 158 -0.24 0.32 -3.37
C PRO A 158 0.37 -0.13 -2.03
N ALA A 159 0.37 0.75 -1.02
CA ALA A 159 0.94 0.49 0.31
C ALA A 159 0.27 -0.67 1.07
N TYR A 160 -0.89 -1.13 0.63
CA TYR A 160 -1.56 -2.31 1.19
C TYR A 160 -1.05 -3.64 0.61
N ILE A 161 -0.30 -3.59 -0.50
CA ILE A 161 0.21 -4.79 -1.19
C ILE A 161 1.52 -5.28 -0.61
N TYR A 162 2.31 -4.42 0.01
CA TYR A 162 3.61 -4.77 0.59
C TYR A 162 3.74 -4.24 2.02
N SER A 163 4.72 -4.74 2.75
CA SER A 163 5.14 -4.18 4.04
C SER A 163 6.61 -3.79 4.01
N ILE A 164 6.98 -2.80 4.83
CA ILE A 164 8.38 -2.49 5.13
C ILE A 164 8.64 -2.99 6.55
N ASN A 165 9.64 -3.85 6.67
CA ASN A 165 10.03 -4.48 7.92
C ASN A 165 11.40 -3.95 8.35
N ILE A 166 11.58 -3.77 9.66
CA ILE A 166 12.80 -3.27 10.26
C ILE A 166 13.25 -4.28 11.31
N ALA A 167 14.42 -4.86 11.11
CA ALA A 167 15.05 -5.76 12.08
C ALA A 167 16.30 -5.09 12.67
N ALA A 168 16.29 -4.78 13.96
CA ALA A 168 17.43 -4.18 14.64
C ALA A 168 18.55 -5.21 14.82
N ASP A 169 19.77 -4.84 14.46
CA ASP A 169 20.97 -5.67 14.64
C ASP A 169 21.60 -5.40 16.01
N ARG A 170 21.03 -6.00 17.04
CA ARG A 170 21.46 -5.80 18.45
C ARG A 170 22.86 -6.31 18.72
N GLU A 171 23.37 -7.27 17.96
CA GLU A 171 24.70 -7.86 18.17
C GLU A 171 25.82 -6.95 17.65
N ASN A 172 25.54 -6.17 16.59
CA ASN A 172 26.50 -5.26 15.99
C ASN A 172 26.24 -3.79 16.32
N SER A 173 25.38 -3.53 17.32
CA SER A 173 25.09 -2.17 17.81
C SER A 173 26.03 -1.84 18.96
N SER A 174 26.88 -0.82 18.79
CA SER A 174 27.63 -0.18 19.89
C SER A 174 26.80 0.98 20.47
N GLU A 175 27.08 1.44 21.69
CA GLU A 175 26.40 2.59 22.29
C GLU A 175 26.36 3.78 21.33
N GLY A 176 25.15 4.19 20.93
CA GLY A 176 24.90 5.33 20.03
C GLY A 176 25.05 5.05 18.51
N ALA A 177 25.32 3.81 18.08
CA ALA A 177 25.48 3.43 16.68
C ALA A 177 24.68 2.17 16.35
N GLY A 178 23.36 2.19 16.59
CA GLY A 178 22.45 1.11 16.22
C GLY A 178 22.47 0.83 14.73
N ARG A 179 22.36 -0.46 14.37
CA ARG A 179 22.28 -0.95 13.00
C ARG A 179 21.00 -1.71 12.80
N ALA A 180 20.47 -1.65 11.58
CA ALA A 180 19.25 -2.35 11.21
C ALA A 180 19.32 -2.92 9.79
N TRP A 181 18.45 -3.86 9.54
CA TRP A 181 18.10 -4.35 8.22
C TRP A 181 16.68 -3.90 7.91
N VAL A 182 16.51 -3.10 6.85
CA VAL A 182 15.22 -2.60 6.36
C VAL A 182 14.90 -3.34 5.07
N PHE A 183 13.72 -3.93 4.97
CA PHE A 183 13.37 -4.73 3.79
C PHE A 183 11.86 -4.76 3.55
N THR A 184 11.47 -4.95 2.28
CA THR A 184 10.07 -5.17 1.90
C THR A 184 9.68 -6.64 1.97
N GLN A 185 8.36 -6.88 2.07
CA GLN A 185 7.71 -8.17 1.83
C GLN A 185 6.41 -7.92 1.06
N GLY A 186 6.16 -8.71 0.03
CA GLY A 186 4.93 -8.65 -0.76
C GLY A 186 5.12 -8.16 -2.20
N LEU A 187 6.22 -7.49 -2.55
CA LEU A 187 6.49 -7.06 -3.92
C LEU A 187 6.62 -8.24 -4.89
N ASN A 188 7.05 -9.40 -4.40
CA ASN A 188 7.18 -10.61 -5.21
C ASN A 188 5.85 -11.09 -5.81
N ARG A 189 4.71 -10.85 -5.16
CA ARG A 189 3.39 -11.17 -5.74
C ARG A 189 3.02 -10.24 -6.90
N CYS A 190 3.64 -9.06 -6.97
CA CYS A 190 3.53 -8.14 -8.09
C CYS A 190 4.44 -8.53 -9.27
N GLY A 191 5.38 -9.46 -9.06
CA GLY A 191 6.42 -9.80 -10.01
C GLY A 191 7.65 -8.89 -9.89
N PHE A 192 7.82 -8.17 -8.79
CA PHE A 192 8.93 -7.25 -8.52
C PHE A 192 9.89 -7.82 -7.47
N MET A 193 11.14 -7.37 -7.52
CA MET A 193 12.13 -7.66 -6.48
C MET A 193 11.71 -7.04 -5.15
N GLU A 194 11.90 -7.76 -4.05
CA GLU A 194 11.89 -7.12 -2.74
C GLU A 194 13.10 -6.19 -2.62
N LEU A 195 12.90 -5.02 -2.03
CA LEU A 195 13.97 -4.04 -1.81
C LEU A 195 14.49 -4.12 -0.39
N GLU A 196 15.80 -4.00 -0.23
CA GLU A 196 16.40 -4.04 1.10
C GLU A 196 17.60 -3.08 1.27
N VAL A 197 17.76 -2.58 2.50
CA VAL A 197 18.94 -1.85 2.95
C VAL A 197 19.55 -2.60 4.12
N ILE A 198 20.72 -3.18 3.90
CA ILE A 198 21.49 -3.91 4.90
C ILE A 198 22.44 -2.95 5.62
N ASN A 199 22.69 -3.19 6.90
CA ASN A 199 23.60 -2.39 7.73
C ASN A 199 23.21 -0.89 7.78
N ALA A 200 21.91 -0.60 7.74
CA ALA A 200 21.38 0.73 7.84
C ALA A 200 21.69 1.35 9.22
N GLU A 201 22.06 2.61 9.28
CA GLU A 201 22.14 3.34 10.56
C GLU A 201 20.73 3.56 11.11
N GLU A 202 20.52 3.19 12.38
CA GLU A 202 19.20 3.21 13.02
C GLU A 202 18.58 4.62 13.01
N LYS A 203 19.38 5.66 13.20
CA LYS A 203 18.93 7.08 13.12
C LYS A 203 18.41 7.51 11.74
N ASN A 204 18.70 6.74 10.69
CA ASN A 204 18.37 7.04 9.30
C ASN A 204 17.28 6.11 8.74
N ILE A 205 16.67 5.27 9.56
CA ILE A 205 15.67 4.26 9.15
C ILE A 205 14.51 4.93 8.38
N ASP A 206 14.03 6.07 8.86
CA ASP A 206 12.90 6.80 8.22
C ASP A 206 13.25 7.21 6.79
N PHE A 207 14.48 7.64 6.53
CA PHE A 207 14.94 7.97 5.19
C PHE A 207 14.90 6.75 4.26
N TYR A 208 15.41 5.60 4.72
CA TYR A 208 15.44 4.38 3.92
C TYR A 208 14.04 3.81 3.70
N ALA A 209 13.22 3.76 4.74
CA ALA A 209 11.85 3.29 4.65
C ALA A 209 11.00 4.17 3.72
N THR A 210 11.15 5.50 3.81
CA THR A 210 10.47 6.44 2.92
C THR A 210 10.92 6.27 1.47
N SER A 211 12.23 6.15 1.22
CA SER A 211 12.77 5.93 -0.14
C SER A 211 12.23 4.64 -0.76
N ILE A 212 12.21 3.54 0.01
CA ILE A 212 11.63 2.26 -0.41
C ILE A 212 10.13 2.42 -0.70
N SER A 213 9.39 3.11 0.20
CA SER A 213 7.95 3.30 0.06
C SER A 213 7.60 4.08 -1.22
N ILE A 214 8.30 5.17 -1.50
CA ILE A 214 8.11 5.96 -2.72
C ILE A 214 8.37 5.09 -3.96
N ALA A 215 9.48 4.34 -3.96
CA ALA A 215 9.86 3.48 -5.06
C ALA A 215 8.85 2.36 -5.31
N ALA A 216 8.42 1.65 -4.25
CA ALA A 216 7.46 0.57 -4.34
C ALA A 216 6.08 1.05 -4.80
N ASN A 217 5.59 2.16 -4.24
CA ASN A 217 4.31 2.74 -4.65
C ASN A 217 4.32 3.12 -6.12
N LYS A 218 5.36 3.82 -6.58
CA LYS A 218 5.49 4.20 -8.00
C LYS A 218 5.56 2.98 -8.90
N ALA A 219 6.39 1.99 -8.56
CA ALA A 219 6.53 0.78 -9.35
C ALA A 219 5.20 0.01 -9.50
N ILE A 220 4.42 -0.11 -8.43
CA ILE A 220 3.12 -0.78 -8.45
C ILE A 220 2.11 0.01 -9.27
N SER A 221 2.03 1.33 -9.07
CA SER A 221 1.09 2.21 -9.79
C SER A 221 1.39 2.28 -11.28
N GLU A 222 2.66 2.31 -11.67
CA GLU A 222 3.09 2.34 -13.08
C GLU A 222 3.24 0.93 -13.70
N LYS A 223 3.03 -0.13 -12.91
CA LYS A 223 3.17 -1.55 -13.33
C LYS A 223 4.56 -1.83 -13.94
N THR A 224 5.59 -1.12 -13.46
CA THR A 224 6.95 -1.19 -13.97
C THR A 224 7.97 -1.27 -12.85
N PHE A 225 9.07 -1.99 -13.08
CA PHE A 225 10.18 -2.08 -12.15
C PHE A 225 11.49 -2.05 -12.94
N PRO A 226 12.48 -1.22 -12.53
CA PRO A 226 13.71 -1.04 -13.29
C PRO A 226 14.50 -2.35 -13.38
N GLY A 227 15.33 -2.47 -14.42
CA GLY A 227 16.37 -3.48 -14.52
C GLY A 227 17.44 -3.32 -13.44
N GLU A 228 18.26 -4.37 -13.25
CA GLU A 228 19.38 -4.32 -12.30
C GLU A 228 20.35 -3.20 -12.66
N MET A 229 20.61 -2.29 -11.70
CA MET A 229 21.42 -1.06 -11.87
C MET A 229 20.89 -0.07 -12.91
N GLU A 230 19.67 -0.23 -13.36
CA GLU A 230 18.97 0.76 -14.19
C GLU A 230 18.42 1.88 -13.29
N PRO A 231 18.76 3.17 -13.56
CA PRO A 231 18.24 4.29 -12.78
C PRO A 231 16.73 4.46 -12.95
N PHE A 232 16.02 4.64 -11.84
CA PHE A 232 14.58 4.86 -11.81
C PHE A 232 14.27 6.11 -10.98
N ASP A 233 13.80 7.17 -11.65
CA ASP A 233 13.39 8.41 -10.99
C ASP A 233 12.04 8.20 -10.33
N VAL A 234 11.99 8.27 -8.99
CA VAL A 234 10.78 7.94 -8.22
C VAL A 234 10.08 9.16 -7.62
N ALA A 235 10.77 10.26 -7.42
CA ALA A 235 10.19 11.52 -6.98
C ALA A 235 11.03 12.71 -7.42
N SER A 236 10.38 13.86 -7.58
CA SER A 236 11.03 15.17 -7.72
C SER A 236 11.29 15.77 -6.34
N LEU A 237 12.48 16.34 -6.16
CA LEU A 237 12.93 17.01 -4.95
C LEU A 237 13.05 18.52 -5.21
N GLU A 238 13.32 19.29 -4.15
CA GLU A 238 13.61 20.71 -4.28
C GLU A 238 14.80 20.98 -5.23
N GLU A 239 14.85 22.17 -5.81
CA GLU A 239 15.90 22.63 -6.73
C GLU A 239 16.04 21.78 -8.02
N GLY A 240 14.94 21.13 -8.45
CA GLY A 240 14.94 20.31 -9.67
C GLY A 240 15.73 18.99 -9.55
N LYS A 241 16.15 18.64 -8.34
CA LYS A 241 16.76 17.34 -8.05
C LYS A 241 15.72 16.23 -8.09
N LYS A 242 16.16 14.99 -8.24
CA LYS A 242 15.30 13.81 -8.24
C LYS A 242 15.78 12.78 -7.23
N LEU A 243 14.85 12.08 -6.60
CA LEU A 243 15.15 10.82 -5.94
C LEU A 243 15.23 9.75 -7.02
N THR A 244 16.43 9.33 -7.35
CA THR A 244 16.69 8.27 -8.32
C THR A 244 17.20 7.05 -7.58
N ILE A 245 16.56 5.92 -7.79
CA ILE A 245 16.92 4.64 -7.16
C ILE A 245 17.32 3.62 -8.21
N SER A 246 17.95 2.55 -7.75
CA SER A 246 18.12 1.30 -8.48
C SER A 246 18.28 0.16 -7.48
N TRP A 247 18.54 -1.04 -7.96
CA TRP A 247 18.79 -2.20 -7.11
C TRP A 247 19.87 -3.10 -7.74
N ARG A 248 20.50 -3.92 -6.91
CA ARG A 248 21.37 -5.01 -7.36
C ARG A 248 21.00 -6.29 -6.62
N PHE A 249 21.04 -7.42 -7.33
CA PHE A 249 20.70 -8.71 -6.74
C PHE A 249 21.59 -9.00 -5.54
N TRP A 250 20.97 -9.34 -4.41
CA TRP A 250 21.65 -9.43 -3.10
C TRP A 250 22.91 -10.31 -3.10
N LYS A 251 22.91 -11.43 -3.84
CA LYS A 251 24.09 -12.36 -3.88
C LYS A 251 25.35 -11.68 -4.41
N GLY A 252 25.23 -10.72 -5.32
CA GLY A 252 26.36 -9.97 -5.87
C GLY A 252 26.97 -8.95 -4.92
N GLU A 253 26.28 -8.68 -3.80
CA GLU A 253 26.68 -7.63 -2.85
C GLU A 253 27.11 -8.19 -1.46
N MET A 254 27.00 -9.50 -1.21
CA MET A 254 27.24 -10.06 0.13
C MET A 254 28.67 -9.90 0.62
N ASP A 255 29.64 -10.02 -0.27
CA ASP A 255 31.07 -9.92 0.08
C ASP A 255 31.52 -8.49 0.46
N VAL A 256 30.66 -7.50 0.26
CA VAL A 256 30.92 -6.09 0.62
C VAL A 256 30.57 -5.79 2.07
N PHE A 257 29.67 -6.56 2.66
CA PHE A 257 29.26 -6.37 4.04
C PHE A 257 30.17 -7.16 4.99
N PRO A 258 30.48 -6.62 6.19
CA PRO A 258 31.22 -7.35 7.20
C PRO A 258 30.52 -8.66 7.59
N ASP A 259 31.30 -9.68 7.96
CA ASP A 259 30.77 -10.90 8.51
C ASP A 259 29.93 -10.63 9.78
N GLY A 260 28.84 -11.37 9.93
CA GLY A 260 27.96 -11.27 11.10
C GLY A 260 26.94 -10.13 11.07
N VAL A 261 26.90 -9.32 10.01
CA VAL A 261 25.82 -8.32 9.83
C VAL A 261 24.48 -9.01 9.59
N LEU A 262 23.41 -8.49 10.22
CA LEU A 262 22.05 -9.01 10.03
C LEU A 262 21.61 -8.87 8.56
N GLY A 263 21.06 -9.94 8.00
CA GLY A 263 20.71 -10.01 6.57
C GLY A 263 21.83 -10.55 5.68
N VAL A 264 23.00 -10.90 6.25
CA VAL A 264 24.18 -11.43 5.53
C VAL A 264 24.53 -12.83 6.02
N GLY A 265 24.97 -13.69 5.11
CA GLY A 265 25.51 -15.02 5.42
C GLY A 265 24.55 -15.89 6.26
N SER A 266 25.02 -16.41 7.38
CA SER A 266 24.23 -17.26 8.29
C SER A 266 23.12 -16.49 9.03
N ARG A 267 23.18 -15.16 9.09
CA ARG A 267 22.17 -14.30 9.72
C ARG A 267 21.10 -13.84 8.72
N ARG A 268 21.06 -14.39 7.52
CA ARG A 268 20.01 -14.19 6.53
C ARG A 268 19.03 -15.36 6.55
N PRO A 269 17.73 -15.14 6.85
CA PRO A 269 16.72 -16.20 6.79
C PRO A 269 16.59 -16.80 5.39
N LYS A 270 16.46 -18.12 5.28
CA LYS A 270 16.33 -18.81 3.98
C LYS A 270 15.14 -18.31 3.14
N ALA A 271 14.05 -17.93 3.79
CA ALA A 271 12.86 -17.38 3.12
C ALA A 271 13.13 -16.05 2.38
N GLN A 272 14.17 -15.30 2.79
CA GLN A 272 14.57 -14.03 2.19
C GLN A 272 15.66 -14.20 1.09
N ASN A 273 15.84 -15.41 0.57
CA ASN A 273 16.96 -15.70 -0.33
C ASN A 273 16.62 -15.70 -1.82
N MET A 274 15.35 -15.55 -2.21
CA MET A 274 15.00 -15.81 -3.61
C MET A 274 15.01 -14.57 -4.52
N PHE A 275 14.34 -13.50 -4.13
CA PHE A 275 14.08 -12.38 -5.04
C PHE A 275 14.25 -11.02 -4.33
N ASN A 276 15.44 -10.81 -3.75
CA ASN A 276 15.74 -9.56 -3.06
C ASN A 276 16.82 -8.77 -3.80
N GLY A 277 16.67 -7.45 -3.81
CA GLY A 277 17.62 -6.49 -4.35
C GLY A 277 18.08 -5.50 -3.29
N ILE A 278 19.40 -5.35 -3.15
CA ILE A 278 19.99 -4.28 -2.35
C ILE A 278 19.67 -2.95 -3.01
N LEU A 279 19.09 -2.02 -2.27
CA LEU A 279 18.74 -0.69 -2.75
C LEU A 279 19.99 0.18 -2.98
N PHE A 280 20.03 0.80 -4.14
CA PHE A 280 20.98 1.85 -4.52
C PHE A 280 20.22 3.17 -4.69
N ILE A 281 20.84 4.26 -4.27
CA ILE A 281 20.29 5.63 -4.41
C ILE A 281 21.34 6.50 -5.09
N ALA A 282 20.91 7.41 -5.95
CA ALA A 282 21.82 8.37 -6.55
C ALA A 282 22.36 9.34 -5.49
N SER A 283 23.69 9.43 -5.40
CA SER A 283 24.35 10.43 -4.57
C SER A 283 24.08 11.82 -5.12
N ASN A 284 23.74 12.74 -4.24
CA ASN A 284 23.57 14.17 -4.58
C ASN A 284 24.86 14.98 -4.38
N ASP A 285 25.98 14.31 -4.12
CA ASP A 285 27.28 14.95 -3.89
C ASP A 285 28.06 15.08 -5.22
N GLY A 286 27.84 16.17 -5.92
CA GLY A 286 28.62 16.51 -7.12
C GLY A 286 27.86 16.53 -8.45
N SER A 287 28.58 16.74 -9.54
CA SER A 287 28.03 16.91 -10.90
C SER A 287 27.59 15.61 -11.58
N GLU A 288 28.04 14.46 -11.12
CA GLU A 288 27.66 13.16 -11.67
C GLU A 288 26.77 12.38 -10.69
N LYS A 289 25.60 11.96 -11.19
CA LYS A 289 24.68 11.06 -10.46
C LYS A 289 25.29 9.67 -10.39
N LYS A 290 25.97 9.35 -9.30
CA LYS A 290 26.51 8.02 -9.04
C LYS A 290 25.56 7.24 -8.16
N LEU A 291 25.11 6.06 -8.61
CA LEU A 291 24.36 5.11 -7.80
C LEU A 291 25.30 4.45 -6.78
N VAL A 292 25.00 4.63 -5.50
CA VAL A 292 25.72 4.02 -4.38
C VAL A 292 24.73 3.25 -3.51
N ARG A 293 25.21 2.30 -2.71
CA ARG A 293 24.33 1.57 -1.78
C ARG A 293 23.61 2.53 -0.85
N ALA A 294 22.33 2.28 -0.60
CA ALA A 294 21.51 3.19 0.20
C ALA A 294 22.11 3.47 1.59
N ASN A 295 22.72 2.47 2.24
CA ASN A 295 23.36 2.63 3.56
C ASN A 295 24.64 3.49 3.54
N GLU A 296 25.18 3.80 2.37
CA GLU A 296 26.35 4.67 2.18
C GLU A 296 25.95 6.11 1.82
N VAL A 297 24.67 6.34 1.50
CA VAL A 297 24.15 7.67 1.13
C VAL A 297 24.01 8.52 2.39
N LYS A 298 24.49 9.76 2.35
CA LYS A 298 24.15 10.76 3.36
C LYS A 298 22.69 11.14 3.19
N PRO A 299 21.83 10.91 4.21
CA PRO A 299 20.41 11.22 4.12
C PRO A 299 20.15 12.70 3.82
N PHE A 300 19.10 12.94 3.07
CA PHE A 300 18.57 14.27 2.77
C PHE A 300 17.06 14.30 3.03
N SER A 301 16.46 15.48 3.12
CA SER A 301 15.03 15.59 3.40
C SER A 301 14.18 15.05 2.25
N LEU A 302 13.21 14.21 2.58
CA LEU A 302 12.17 13.72 1.67
C LEU A 302 10.78 14.33 2.01
N GLU A 303 10.71 15.26 2.96
CA GLU A 303 9.43 15.84 3.42
C GLU A 303 8.68 16.57 2.28
N LYS A 304 9.44 17.15 1.35
CA LYS A 304 8.90 17.88 0.20
C LYS A 304 9.04 17.10 -1.11
N ALA A 305 9.32 15.80 -1.04
CA ALA A 305 9.39 14.97 -2.22
C ALA A 305 8.00 14.89 -2.90
N VAL A 306 7.94 15.21 -4.17
CA VAL A 306 6.73 15.14 -4.98
C VAL A 306 6.79 13.90 -5.85
N ILE A 307 5.85 12.98 -5.62
CA ILE A 307 5.69 11.79 -6.46
C ILE A 307 4.80 12.20 -7.64
N GLU A 308 5.35 12.08 -8.84
CA GLU A 308 4.58 12.26 -10.07
C GLU A 308 3.88 10.93 -10.39
N TYR A 309 2.58 10.90 -10.14
CA TYR A 309 1.75 9.74 -10.46
C TYR A 309 1.32 9.74 -11.92
N SER A 310 1.05 8.55 -12.47
CA SER A 310 0.40 8.42 -13.76
C SER A 310 -1.01 9.04 -13.74
N PRO A 311 -1.58 9.39 -14.91
CA PRO A 311 -2.98 9.86 -14.99
C PRO A 311 -3.96 8.85 -14.37
N GLU A 312 -3.74 7.55 -14.57
CA GLU A 312 -4.60 6.48 -14.04
C GLU A 312 -4.55 6.42 -12.51
N GLU A 313 -3.36 6.53 -11.91
CA GLU A 313 -3.23 6.56 -10.45
C GLU A 313 -3.81 7.84 -9.86
N SER A 314 -3.63 8.96 -10.53
CA SER A 314 -4.22 10.23 -10.11
C SER A 314 -5.76 10.17 -10.13
N GLU A 315 -6.35 9.53 -11.15
CA GLU A 315 -7.79 9.32 -11.23
C GLU A 315 -8.30 8.33 -10.19
N ARG A 316 -7.54 7.24 -9.91
CA ARG A 316 -7.86 6.30 -8.83
C ARG A 316 -7.93 7.01 -7.48
N ILE A 317 -6.92 7.85 -7.16
CA ILE A 317 -6.89 8.62 -5.90
C ILE A 317 -8.09 9.57 -5.83
N ALA A 318 -8.37 10.31 -6.92
CA ALA A 318 -9.47 11.26 -6.95
C ALA A 318 -10.83 10.57 -6.83
N THR A 319 -11.01 9.39 -7.43
CA THR A 319 -12.23 8.60 -7.31
C THR A 319 -12.44 8.14 -5.88
N LEU A 320 -11.41 7.58 -5.23
CA LEU A 320 -11.48 7.13 -3.83
C LEU A 320 -11.77 8.31 -2.88
N ALA A 321 -11.15 9.48 -3.14
CA ALA A 321 -11.39 10.68 -2.36
C ALA A 321 -12.87 11.14 -2.46
N LYS A 322 -13.45 11.10 -3.66
CA LYS A 322 -14.87 11.42 -3.87
C LYS A 322 -15.82 10.44 -3.18
N GLU A 323 -15.55 9.12 -3.30
CA GLU A 323 -16.35 8.08 -2.64
C GLU A 323 -16.35 8.22 -1.11
N THR A 324 -15.23 8.66 -0.55
CA THR A 324 -15.03 8.79 0.90
C THR A 324 -15.24 10.21 1.42
N LEU A 325 -15.58 11.15 0.57
CA LEU A 325 -15.82 12.55 0.92
C LEU A 325 -16.89 12.75 2.02
N PRO A 326 -17.99 11.97 2.08
CA PRO A 326 -18.92 12.04 3.21
C PRO A 326 -18.25 11.75 4.57
N ASN A 327 -17.24 10.90 4.59
CA ASN A 327 -16.45 10.63 5.81
C ASN A 327 -15.59 11.84 6.18
N PHE A 328 -14.97 12.50 5.18
CA PHE A 328 -14.25 13.75 5.41
C PHE A 328 -15.12 14.81 6.07
N VAL A 329 -16.30 15.11 5.47
CA VAL A 329 -17.22 16.12 6.00
C VAL A 329 -17.66 15.78 7.42
N LYS A 330 -18.01 14.51 7.68
CA LYS A 330 -18.38 14.03 9.01
C LYS A 330 -17.24 14.13 10.01
N GLY A 331 -16.02 13.75 9.61
CA GLY A 331 -14.84 13.80 10.46
C GLY A 331 -14.39 15.23 10.76
N PHE A 332 -14.51 16.14 9.80
CA PHE A 332 -14.18 17.56 10.00
C PHE A 332 -15.11 18.25 11.01
N ALA A 333 -16.35 17.76 11.17
CA ALA A 333 -17.29 18.25 12.17
C ALA A 333 -16.92 17.83 13.62
N VAL A 334 -15.95 16.93 13.83
CA VAL A 334 -15.47 16.55 15.16
C VAL A 334 -14.69 17.73 15.78
N PRO A 335 -14.93 18.10 17.06
CA PRO A 335 -14.22 19.22 17.69
C PRO A 335 -12.69 19.08 17.59
N ASN A 336 -12.03 20.16 17.19
CA ASN A 336 -10.58 20.27 16.97
C ASN A 336 -10.02 19.40 15.83
N ALA A 337 -10.87 18.85 14.96
CA ALA A 337 -10.39 18.23 13.73
C ALA A 337 -9.74 19.30 12.83
N LYS A 338 -8.67 18.89 12.14
CA LYS A 338 -8.01 19.71 11.11
C LYS A 338 -8.06 18.99 9.79
N GLY A 339 -8.45 19.68 8.73
CA GLY A 339 -8.58 19.12 7.39
C GLY A 339 -7.68 19.85 6.39
N ILE A 340 -7.08 19.10 5.49
CA ILE A 340 -6.38 19.60 4.31
C ILE A 340 -7.01 18.92 3.10
N VAL A 341 -7.26 19.68 2.05
CA VAL A 341 -7.82 19.18 0.79
C VAL A 341 -6.90 19.49 -0.39
N LYS A 342 -6.90 18.60 -1.35
CA LYS A 342 -6.25 18.77 -2.64
C LYS A 342 -7.31 19.12 -3.67
N ILE A 343 -7.22 20.29 -4.26
CA ILE A 343 -8.23 20.84 -5.15
C ILE A 343 -7.73 20.72 -6.58
N ARG A 344 -8.58 20.22 -7.47
CA ARG A 344 -8.29 20.11 -8.89
C ARG A 344 -8.73 21.40 -9.57
N MET A 345 -7.80 22.06 -10.25
CA MET A 345 -8.05 23.27 -11.03
C MET A 345 -7.77 23.00 -12.51
N ALA A 346 -8.65 23.42 -13.37
CA ALA A 346 -8.41 23.39 -14.81
C ALA A 346 -7.36 24.47 -15.18
N ALA A 347 -6.44 24.11 -16.02
CA ALA A 347 -5.48 25.06 -16.58
C ALA A 347 -6.14 25.99 -17.60
N PRO A 348 -5.69 27.23 -17.78
CA PRO A 348 -6.10 28.09 -18.88
C PRO A 348 -5.79 27.43 -20.22
N GLU A 349 -6.63 27.73 -21.22
CA GLU A 349 -6.47 27.22 -22.58
C GLU A 349 -5.09 27.60 -23.14
N GLY A 350 -4.35 26.61 -23.65
CA GLY A 350 -3.00 26.78 -24.19
C GLY A 350 -1.84 26.57 -23.19
N SER A 351 -2.14 26.14 -21.97
CA SER A 351 -1.11 25.77 -20.98
C SER A 351 -0.43 24.44 -21.37
N GLU A 352 0.82 24.24 -20.95
CA GLU A 352 1.53 22.96 -21.14
C GLU A 352 0.91 21.80 -20.33
N LYS A 353 0.17 22.12 -19.27
CA LYS A 353 -0.53 21.15 -18.42
C LYS A 353 -2.01 21.49 -18.42
N ASP A 354 -2.86 20.49 -18.51
CA ASP A 354 -4.33 20.64 -18.51
C ASP A 354 -4.92 20.86 -17.11
N ILE A 355 -4.18 20.45 -16.06
CA ILE A 355 -4.66 20.42 -14.68
C ILE A 355 -3.55 20.84 -13.72
N GLU A 356 -3.93 21.61 -12.72
CA GLU A 356 -3.14 21.89 -11.53
C GLU A 356 -3.85 21.34 -10.29
N TYR A 357 -3.06 21.00 -9.27
CA TYR A 357 -3.56 20.63 -7.94
C TYR A 357 -3.02 21.60 -6.89
N VAL A 358 -3.93 22.19 -6.13
CA VAL A 358 -3.61 23.11 -5.02
C VAL A 358 -3.98 22.45 -3.69
N TRP A 359 -3.04 22.42 -2.74
CA TRP A 359 -3.33 22.02 -1.37
C TRP A 359 -3.80 23.21 -0.55
N ALA A 360 -4.88 23.03 0.22
CA ALA A 360 -5.45 24.06 1.05
C ALA A 360 -5.90 23.51 2.41
N GLU A 361 -5.68 24.27 3.47
CA GLU A 361 -6.27 24.01 4.79
C GLU A 361 -7.75 24.37 4.79
N VAL A 362 -8.59 23.53 5.37
CA VAL A 362 -10.02 23.76 5.47
C VAL A 362 -10.35 24.58 6.69
N ASP A 363 -10.93 25.76 6.48
CA ASP A 363 -11.41 26.66 7.54
C ASP A 363 -12.84 26.26 7.99
N SER A 364 -13.74 25.99 7.04
CA SER A 364 -15.12 25.58 7.31
C SER A 364 -15.78 24.94 6.09
N ILE A 365 -16.85 24.18 6.33
CA ILE A 365 -17.70 23.57 5.28
C ILE A 365 -19.14 24.01 5.53
N VAL A 366 -19.77 24.61 4.53
CA VAL A 366 -21.18 25.05 4.59
C VAL A 366 -21.93 24.53 3.36
N GLY A 367 -22.77 23.54 3.56
CA GLY A 367 -23.40 22.83 2.44
C GLY A 367 -22.36 22.17 1.53
N GLU A 368 -22.33 22.54 0.27
CA GLU A 368 -21.36 22.05 -0.72
C GLU A 368 -20.16 23.00 -0.91
N THR A 369 -20.07 24.08 -0.14
CA THR A 369 -18.99 25.05 -0.24
C THR A 369 -17.96 24.79 0.85
N VAL A 370 -16.70 24.65 0.44
CA VAL A 370 -15.53 24.51 1.32
C VAL A 370 -14.77 25.83 1.30
N TYR A 371 -14.62 26.44 2.45
CA TYR A 371 -13.81 27.63 2.66
C TYR A 371 -12.41 27.21 3.10
N CYS A 372 -11.41 27.67 2.37
CA CYS A 372 -10.04 27.17 2.47
C CYS A 372 -9.04 28.32 2.56
N THR A 373 -7.87 28.01 3.10
CA THR A 373 -6.66 28.83 3.05
C THR A 373 -5.58 28.07 2.26
N ALA A 374 -5.07 28.66 1.18
CA ALA A 374 -4.07 28.04 0.31
C ALA A 374 -2.75 27.79 1.05
N VAL A 375 -2.17 26.61 0.88
CA VAL A 375 -0.86 26.24 1.43
C VAL A 375 0.29 26.78 0.59
N HIS A 376 0.10 26.90 -0.72
CA HIS A 376 1.07 27.43 -1.69
C HIS A 376 0.38 28.23 -2.78
N ASP A 377 1.16 28.99 -3.55
CA ASP A 377 0.65 29.72 -4.72
C ASP A 377 0.12 28.73 -5.76
N ALA A 378 -1.04 29.08 -6.38
CA ALA A 378 -1.48 28.41 -7.59
C ALA A 378 -0.67 28.90 -8.79
N LEU A 379 -0.38 27.99 -9.72
CA LEU A 379 0.34 28.33 -10.96
C LEU A 379 -0.59 28.96 -12.01
N PHE A 380 -1.86 28.51 -12.04
CA PHE A 380 -2.85 28.90 -13.04
C PHE A 380 -3.85 29.95 -12.57
N SER A 381 -3.79 30.36 -11.31
CA SER A 381 -4.64 31.41 -10.77
C SER A 381 -3.82 32.46 -10.04
N GLU A 382 -3.89 33.71 -10.51
CA GLU A 382 -3.28 34.85 -9.82
C GLU A 382 -4.00 35.20 -8.52
N GLU A 383 -5.26 34.74 -8.36
CA GLU A 383 -6.12 35.00 -7.23
C GLU A 383 -5.85 34.06 -6.03
N ILE A 384 -5.13 32.94 -6.24
CA ILE A 384 -4.85 31.96 -5.18
C ILE A 384 -3.36 32.01 -4.85
N LYS A 385 -3.04 32.74 -3.80
CA LYS A 385 -1.68 32.84 -3.23
C LYS A 385 -1.59 32.13 -1.89
N ALA A 386 -0.41 31.71 -1.51
CA ALA A 386 -0.15 31.11 -0.20
C ALA A 386 -0.71 31.98 0.92
N ASN A 387 -1.41 31.36 1.87
CA ASN A 387 -2.12 32.00 2.99
C ASN A 387 -3.33 32.87 2.61
N GLU A 388 -3.76 32.91 1.35
CA GLU A 388 -4.98 33.58 0.97
C GLU A 388 -6.20 32.65 1.08
N LYS A 389 -7.34 33.28 1.41
CA LYS A 389 -8.63 32.60 1.58
C LYS A 389 -9.38 32.55 0.27
N PHE A 390 -9.91 31.38 -0.05
CA PHE A 390 -10.78 31.18 -1.21
C PHE A 390 -11.84 30.14 -0.88
N GLN A 391 -12.75 29.90 -1.82
CA GLN A 391 -13.80 28.89 -1.69
C GLN A 391 -13.89 28.02 -2.93
N VAL A 392 -14.26 26.76 -2.73
CA VAL A 392 -14.46 25.79 -3.80
C VAL A 392 -15.69 24.94 -3.53
N ASN A 393 -16.22 24.31 -4.57
CA ASN A 393 -17.24 23.31 -4.40
C ASN A 393 -16.60 22.00 -3.91
N VAL A 394 -17.28 21.27 -3.05
CA VAL A 394 -16.85 19.99 -2.51
C VAL A 394 -16.52 18.96 -3.61
N SER A 395 -17.15 19.07 -4.78
CA SER A 395 -16.90 18.21 -5.96
C SER A 395 -15.53 18.43 -6.62
N GLU A 396 -14.86 19.57 -6.34
CA GLU A 396 -13.52 19.89 -6.86
C GLU A 396 -12.39 19.28 -6.03
N ILE A 397 -12.74 18.65 -4.89
CA ILE A 397 -11.78 17.96 -4.04
C ILE A 397 -11.32 16.67 -4.73
N ALA A 398 -10.01 16.58 -5.01
CA ALA A 398 -9.36 15.44 -5.63
C ALA A 398 -8.65 14.51 -4.62
N ASP A 399 -8.35 15.02 -3.42
CA ASP A 399 -7.80 14.24 -2.31
C ASP A 399 -8.02 14.99 -0.99
N TRP A 400 -7.95 14.29 0.13
CA TRP A 400 -8.14 14.92 1.42
C TRP A 400 -7.38 14.21 2.55
N LEU A 401 -7.11 14.96 3.61
CA LEU A 401 -6.49 14.47 4.82
C LEU A 401 -7.17 15.11 6.04
N LEU A 402 -7.48 14.31 7.05
CA LEU A 402 -7.95 14.76 8.35
C LEU A 402 -6.98 14.38 9.45
N ASN A 403 -6.85 15.24 10.43
CA ASN A 403 -6.29 14.90 11.74
C ASN A 403 -7.42 15.00 12.78
N ILE A 404 -7.81 13.87 13.34
CA ILE A 404 -8.86 13.76 14.35
C ILE A 404 -8.21 13.19 15.61
N ARG A 405 -8.17 13.97 16.71
CA ARG A 405 -7.59 13.54 18.00
C ARG A 405 -6.20 12.92 17.88
N GLY A 406 -5.38 13.41 16.96
CA GLY A 406 -4.03 12.89 16.70
C GLY A 406 -3.99 11.71 15.71
N SER A 407 -5.13 11.16 15.29
CA SER A 407 -5.20 10.14 14.25
C SER A 407 -5.25 10.78 12.87
N ARG A 408 -4.36 10.33 11.97
CA ARG A 408 -4.37 10.72 10.56
C ARG A 408 -5.33 9.85 9.78
N VAL A 409 -6.33 10.47 9.15
CA VAL A 409 -7.35 9.82 8.33
C VAL A 409 -7.29 10.37 6.91
N ALA A 410 -7.29 9.48 5.94
CA ALA A 410 -7.23 9.75 4.50
C ALA A 410 -8.26 8.87 3.76
N PRO A 411 -8.47 9.04 2.45
CA PRO A 411 -9.41 8.22 1.69
C PRO A 411 -9.24 6.70 1.88
N ASP A 412 -8.01 6.20 1.89
CA ASP A 412 -7.74 4.76 2.04
C ASP A 412 -8.12 4.17 3.41
N ASN A 413 -8.25 4.99 4.45
CA ASN A 413 -8.62 4.57 5.80
C ASN A 413 -9.79 5.39 6.38
N ALA A 414 -10.65 5.90 5.51
CA ALA A 414 -11.78 6.78 5.88
C ALA A 414 -12.76 6.15 6.89
N PHE A 415 -12.83 4.81 6.97
CA PHE A 415 -13.63 4.11 7.99
C PHE A 415 -13.24 4.46 9.42
N LEU A 416 -12.01 4.93 9.66
CA LEU A 416 -11.53 5.36 10.98
C LEU A 416 -12.33 6.54 11.56
N VAL A 417 -13.00 7.35 10.72
CA VAL A 417 -13.91 8.40 11.17
C VAL A 417 -15.05 7.85 12.02
N LYS A 418 -15.48 6.60 11.79
CA LYS A 418 -16.55 5.95 12.56
C LYS A 418 -16.10 5.50 13.94
N LEU A 419 -14.80 5.37 14.16
CA LEU A 419 -14.20 4.90 15.42
C LEU A 419 -13.76 6.05 16.32
N ASN A 420 -13.72 7.29 15.81
CA ASN A 420 -13.37 8.51 16.52
C ASN A 420 -14.60 9.34 16.87
#